data_bfe311873f7ef12af7d741d778b6929e
#
_entry.id   bfe311873f7ef12af7d741d778b6929e
#
_cell.length_a   1.000
_cell.length_b   1.000
_cell.length_c   1.000
_cell.angle_alpha   90.00
_cell.angle_beta   90.00
_cell.angle_gamma   90.00
#
_symmetry.space_group_name_H-M   'P 1'
#
loop_
_entity.id
_entity.type
_entity.pdbx_description
1 polymer ?
#
loop_
_entity_poly.entity_id
_entity_poly.type
_entity_poly.pdbx_seq_one_letter_code
_entity_poly.pdbx_strand_id
1 'polypeptide(L)'
;MNHTLPFASDYMEGCHPNILRRLSETNHQPSAGYGLDDISDSARKRIRKACAAPQAEVKFLVGGTQTNATVIDCVLRPYEGVIAADSGHVNVHEAGAIEWGGHKVLALPSEEGKLTAEAIDHYVSDFFADDNWEHMVHPGMVYISQPTEWGTLYSKKELTDISAVCRRHHLPLFIDGARLAYALGSAANDVTLEDLARLADVFYIGGTKCGALFGEAVVIPDPHLILHFFPMIKQHGALLAKGWLLGIQFDELFKDDLYVQMGRTADLYAEEIKKALTTKGIPLYFDSPTNQIFFTIENSRMEKLKETVAFGFGCKADDNHSIIRLCTSWASQKEEVEKLIRIIHAL
;
A
#
# COMPACT_ATOMS: atom_id res chain seq x y z
N MET A 1 -25.89 -20.90 -8.25
CA MET A 1 -24.45 -20.92 -7.92
C MET A 1 -24.33 -20.51 -6.48
N ASN A 2 -23.74 -21.34 -5.60
CA ASN A 2 -23.48 -20.93 -4.22
C ASN A 2 -22.47 -19.77 -4.29
N HIS A 3 -22.89 -18.58 -3.91
CA HIS A 3 -22.04 -17.40 -3.94
C HIS A 3 -21.11 -17.49 -2.72
N THR A 4 -19.83 -17.78 -2.96
CA THR A 4 -18.79 -17.76 -1.93
C THR A 4 -18.58 -16.31 -1.49
N LEU A 5 -18.54 -16.04 -0.19
CA LEU A 5 -18.31 -14.69 0.36
C LEU A 5 -16.90 -14.20 -0.03
N PRO A 6 -16.74 -12.95 -0.55
CA PRO A 6 -15.49 -12.48 -1.15
C PRO A 6 -14.57 -11.79 -0.11
N PHE A 7 -13.86 -12.57 0.72
CA PHE A 7 -12.93 -12.02 1.72
C PHE A 7 -11.46 -12.41 1.47
N ALA A 8 -11.11 -12.87 0.24
CA ALA A 8 -9.75 -13.32 -0.05
C ALA A 8 -8.75 -12.16 -0.23
N SER A 9 -9.19 -11.05 -0.80
CA SER A 9 -8.35 -9.87 -1.02
C SER A 9 -9.19 -8.59 -1.15
N ASP A 10 -8.54 -7.44 -1.14
CA ASP A 10 -9.16 -6.11 -1.20
C ASP A 10 -9.14 -5.50 -2.62
N TYR A 11 -9.00 -6.34 -3.66
CA TYR A 11 -9.03 -5.95 -5.09
C TYR A 11 -9.83 -6.93 -5.96
N MET A 12 -10.95 -7.46 -5.41
CA MET A 12 -11.80 -8.42 -6.11
C MET A 12 -12.92 -7.75 -6.89
N GLU A 13 -13.27 -6.52 -6.54
CA GLU A 13 -14.33 -5.72 -7.12
C GLU A 13 -13.77 -4.68 -8.11
N GLY A 14 -14.68 -4.00 -8.82
CA GLY A 14 -14.36 -2.93 -9.77
C GLY A 14 -13.93 -1.64 -9.08
N CYS A 15 -14.71 -0.57 -9.25
CA CYS A 15 -14.42 0.71 -8.59
C CYS A 15 -15.67 1.33 -7.96
N HIS A 16 -15.45 2.37 -7.14
CA HIS A 16 -16.54 3.11 -6.54
C HIS A 16 -17.52 3.64 -7.61
N PRO A 17 -18.84 3.57 -7.40
CA PRO A 17 -19.86 3.95 -8.39
C PRO A 17 -19.70 5.37 -8.96
N ASN A 18 -19.19 6.32 -8.19
CA ASN A 18 -18.92 7.68 -8.66
C ASN A 18 -17.91 7.70 -9.80
N ILE A 19 -16.89 6.83 -9.75
CA ILE A 19 -15.86 6.70 -10.80
C ILE A 19 -16.50 6.17 -12.08
N LEU A 20 -17.29 5.09 -12.01
CA LEU A 20 -17.99 4.53 -13.19
C LEU A 20 -18.92 5.56 -13.83
N ARG A 21 -19.68 6.30 -13.02
CA ARG A 21 -20.53 7.37 -13.51
C ARG A 21 -19.70 8.43 -14.23
N ARG A 22 -18.62 8.90 -13.63
CA ARG A 22 -17.76 9.94 -14.20
C ARG A 22 -17.10 9.49 -15.51
N LEU A 23 -16.64 8.23 -15.57
CA LEU A 23 -16.11 7.63 -16.79
C LEU A 23 -17.15 7.61 -17.91
N SER A 24 -18.39 7.24 -17.60
CA SER A 24 -19.50 7.25 -18.57
C SER A 24 -19.83 8.65 -19.06
N GLU A 25 -19.92 9.63 -18.16
CA GLU A 25 -20.23 11.03 -18.49
C GLU A 25 -19.15 11.69 -19.37
N THR A 26 -17.90 11.29 -19.21
CA THR A 26 -16.75 11.88 -19.95
C THR A 26 -16.32 11.06 -21.17
N ASN A 27 -16.96 9.91 -21.44
CA ASN A 27 -16.52 8.95 -22.46
C ASN A 27 -16.36 9.53 -23.88
N HIS A 28 -17.16 10.53 -24.24
CA HIS A 28 -17.10 11.21 -25.55
C HIS A 28 -16.41 12.58 -25.51
N GLN A 29 -15.84 12.96 -24.37
CA GLN A 29 -15.15 14.24 -24.22
C GLN A 29 -13.70 14.11 -24.69
N PRO A 30 -13.25 14.85 -25.70
CA PRO A 30 -11.84 14.89 -26.06
C PRO A 30 -11.02 15.46 -24.91
N SER A 31 -9.93 14.77 -24.54
CA SER A 31 -9.03 15.19 -23.47
C SER A 31 -7.58 15.07 -23.92
N ALA A 32 -6.71 15.95 -23.40
CA ALA A 32 -5.28 15.84 -23.65
C ALA A 32 -4.76 14.50 -23.10
N GLY A 33 -3.80 13.90 -23.80
CA GLY A 33 -3.24 12.61 -23.41
C GLY A 33 -2.22 12.72 -22.27
N TYR A 34 -1.79 11.56 -21.80
CA TYR A 34 -0.65 11.40 -20.89
C TYR A 34 -0.80 12.09 -19.53
N GLY A 35 -2.05 12.31 -19.06
CA GLY A 35 -2.33 13.00 -17.80
C GLY A 35 -2.08 14.50 -17.82
N LEU A 36 -2.05 15.12 -19.01
CA LEU A 36 -1.88 16.57 -19.20
C LEU A 36 -3.24 17.30 -19.35
N ASP A 37 -4.33 16.63 -19.01
CA ASP A 37 -5.70 17.10 -19.10
C ASP A 37 -6.15 17.82 -17.82
N ASP A 38 -7.24 18.59 -17.92
CA ASP A 38 -7.78 19.39 -16.82
C ASP A 38 -8.32 18.53 -15.66
N ILE A 39 -8.78 17.31 -15.93
CA ILE A 39 -9.31 16.40 -14.89
C ILE A 39 -8.13 15.87 -14.05
N SER A 40 -7.07 15.41 -14.70
CA SER A 40 -5.83 15.01 -14.01
C SER A 40 -5.22 16.18 -13.24
N ASP A 41 -5.32 17.41 -13.74
CA ASP A 41 -4.84 18.59 -13.01
C ASP A 41 -5.72 18.89 -11.79
N SER A 42 -7.04 18.71 -11.89
CA SER A 42 -7.96 18.80 -10.74
C SER A 42 -7.60 17.78 -9.66
N ALA A 43 -7.38 16.52 -10.04
CA ALA A 43 -6.97 15.46 -9.12
C ALA A 43 -5.65 15.81 -8.40
N ARG A 44 -4.64 16.28 -9.14
CA ARG A 44 -3.36 16.76 -8.57
C ARG A 44 -3.55 17.89 -7.55
N LYS A 45 -4.39 18.86 -7.87
CA LYS A 45 -4.71 19.99 -6.96
C LYS A 45 -5.34 19.50 -5.66
N ARG A 46 -6.29 18.54 -5.73
CA ARG A 46 -6.92 17.93 -4.54
C ARG A 46 -5.92 17.19 -3.68
N ILE A 47 -5.06 16.37 -4.29
CA ILE A 47 -4.01 15.62 -3.58
C ILE A 47 -3.02 16.59 -2.92
N ARG A 48 -2.51 17.59 -3.64
CA ARG A 48 -1.61 18.61 -3.07
C ARG A 48 -2.24 19.35 -1.89
N LYS A 49 -3.53 19.65 -1.98
CA LYS A 49 -4.27 20.28 -0.88
C LYS A 49 -4.37 19.33 0.32
N ALA A 50 -4.71 18.06 0.12
CA ALA A 50 -4.83 17.08 1.18
C ALA A 50 -3.48 16.80 1.89
N CYS A 51 -2.39 16.88 1.13
CA CYS A 51 -1.01 16.72 1.63
C CYS A 51 -0.41 18.01 2.21
N ALA A 52 -1.11 19.15 2.18
CA ALA A 52 -0.56 20.48 2.50
C ALA A 52 0.77 20.78 1.78
N ALA A 53 0.96 20.21 0.58
CA ALA A 53 2.19 20.26 -0.22
C ALA A 53 1.92 20.91 -1.60
N PRO A 54 1.74 22.24 -1.70
CA PRO A 54 1.30 22.90 -2.92
C PRO A 54 2.31 22.79 -4.08
N GLN A 55 3.58 22.56 -3.77
CA GLN A 55 4.66 22.43 -4.76
C GLN A 55 4.94 20.97 -5.16
N ALA A 56 4.34 19.98 -4.48
CA ALA A 56 4.62 18.58 -4.74
C ALA A 56 4.34 18.22 -6.21
N GLU A 57 5.22 17.42 -6.78
CA GLU A 57 4.93 16.74 -8.03
C GLU A 57 3.99 15.56 -7.74
N VAL A 58 2.93 15.42 -8.54
CA VAL A 58 1.99 14.31 -8.44
C VAL A 58 1.85 13.66 -9.81
N LYS A 59 2.17 12.35 -9.89
CA LYS A 59 2.06 11.54 -11.11
C LYS A 59 1.18 10.32 -10.84
N PHE A 60 0.43 9.92 -11.86
CA PHE A 60 -0.41 8.74 -11.79
C PHE A 60 0.22 7.59 -12.58
N LEU A 61 0.40 6.44 -11.93
CA LEU A 61 0.91 5.20 -12.50
C LEU A 61 -0.18 4.12 -12.43
N VAL A 62 0.05 2.96 -13.02
CA VAL A 62 -1.02 1.98 -13.27
C VAL A 62 -1.23 0.99 -12.11
N GLY A 63 -0.19 0.66 -11.36
CA GLY A 63 -0.26 -0.31 -10.28
C GLY A 63 0.97 -0.28 -9.37
N GLY A 64 0.87 -0.89 -8.18
CA GLY A 64 1.88 -0.81 -7.12
C GLY A 64 3.25 -1.31 -7.54
N THR A 65 3.37 -2.53 -8.06
CA THR A 65 4.65 -3.10 -8.53
C THR A 65 5.34 -2.22 -9.57
N GLN A 66 4.57 -1.70 -10.55
CA GLN A 66 5.12 -0.78 -11.56
C GLN A 66 5.57 0.55 -10.92
N THR A 67 4.81 1.04 -9.93
CA THR A 67 5.15 2.26 -9.18
C THR A 67 6.43 2.07 -8.40
N ASN A 68 6.57 0.97 -7.65
CA ASN A 68 7.75 0.65 -6.88
C ASN A 68 8.99 0.54 -7.78
N ALA A 69 8.92 -0.25 -8.85
CA ALA A 69 10.02 -0.41 -9.80
C ALA A 69 10.42 0.93 -10.44
N THR A 70 9.43 1.74 -10.86
CA THR A 70 9.70 3.04 -11.51
C THR A 70 10.33 4.04 -10.55
N VAL A 71 9.81 4.18 -9.33
CA VAL A 71 10.33 5.14 -8.34
C VAL A 71 11.73 4.74 -7.89
N ILE A 72 11.95 3.47 -7.58
CA ILE A 72 13.24 2.97 -7.10
C ILE A 72 14.32 3.15 -8.18
N ASP A 73 14.04 2.76 -9.43
CA ASP A 73 14.98 2.95 -10.56
C ASP A 73 15.27 4.43 -10.85
N CYS A 74 14.29 5.33 -10.63
CA CYS A 74 14.50 6.77 -10.85
C CYS A 74 15.38 7.43 -9.79
N VAL A 75 15.39 6.89 -8.58
CA VAL A 75 16.08 7.49 -7.43
C VAL A 75 17.47 6.89 -7.23
N LEU A 76 17.58 5.57 -7.40
CA LEU A 76 18.83 4.85 -7.17
C LEU A 76 19.82 4.98 -8.33
N ARG A 77 21.10 4.94 -7.98
CA ARG A 77 22.19 4.75 -8.96
C ARG A 77 22.41 3.25 -9.20
N PRO A 78 22.99 2.85 -10.35
CA PRO A 78 23.13 1.43 -10.71
C PRO A 78 23.85 0.53 -9.70
N TYR A 79 24.64 1.09 -8.79
CA TYR A 79 25.34 0.36 -7.74
C TYR A 79 24.62 0.39 -6.39
N GLU A 80 23.45 1.04 -6.32
CA GLU A 80 22.68 1.19 -5.09
C GLU A 80 21.54 0.19 -5.01
N GLY A 81 21.17 -0.14 -3.76
CA GLY A 81 20.05 -0.98 -3.41
C GLY A 81 19.08 -0.28 -2.45
N VAL A 82 17.88 -0.84 -2.33
CA VAL A 82 16.83 -0.33 -1.47
C VAL A 82 16.73 -1.16 -0.19
N ILE A 83 16.86 -0.51 0.98
CA ILE A 83 16.60 -1.14 2.28
C ILE A 83 15.08 -1.35 2.41
N ALA A 84 14.66 -2.57 2.74
CA ALA A 84 13.26 -2.92 2.98
C ALA A 84 13.14 -3.95 4.11
N ALA A 85 11.95 -4.07 4.70
CA ALA A 85 11.65 -5.18 5.60
C ALA A 85 11.78 -6.53 4.85
N ASP A 86 12.20 -7.58 5.54
CA ASP A 86 12.25 -8.93 4.99
C ASP A 86 10.89 -9.43 4.47
N SER A 87 9.80 -8.95 5.07
CA SER A 87 8.41 -9.16 4.63
C SER A 87 7.90 -8.10 3.64
N GLY A 88 8.72 -7.08 3.30
CA GLY A 88 8.33 -5.98 2.43
C GLY A 88 7.92 -6.43 1.03
N HIS A 89 6.90 -5.81 0.46
CA HIS A 89 6.28 -6.22 -0.81
C HIS A 89 7.32 -6.34 -1.95
N VAL A 90 8.25 -5.39 -2.04
CA VAL A 90 9.34 -5.37 -3.03
C VAL A 90 10.29 -6.56 -2.90
N ASN A 91 10.41 -7.13 -1.67
CA ASN A 91 11.27 -8.31 -1.43
C ASN A 91 10.56 -9.63 -1.75
N VAL A 92 9.25 -9.75 -1.46
CA VAL A 92 8.60 -11.08 -1.45
C VAL A 92 7.49 -11.28 -2.48
N HIS A 93 6.86 -10.20 -2.99
CA HIS A 93 5.65 -10.29 -3.81
C HIS A 93 5.69 -9.58 -5.17
N GLU A 94 6.88 -9.17 -5.65
CA GLU A 94 7.02 -8.47 -6.92
C GLU A 94 7.85 -9.25 -7.96
N ALA A 95 8.05 -10.54 -7.74
CA ALA A 95 8.74 -11.45 -8.68
C ALA A 95 10.12 -10.93 -9.14
N GLY A 96 10.84 -10.23 -8.26
CA GLY A 96 12.15 -9.66 -8.59
C GLY A 96 12.09 -8.44 -9.50
N ALA A 97 11.00 -7.64 -9.46
CA ALA A 97 10.86 -6.47 -10.30
C ALA A 97 11.93 -5.40 -10.04
N ILE A 98 12.40 -5.29 -8.81
CA ILE A 98 13.47 -4.36 -8.42
C ILE A 98 14.82 -4.85 -8.96
N GLU A 99 15.11 -6.14 -8.80
CA GLU A 99 16.33 -6.78 -9.33
C GLU A 99 16.36 -6.76 -10.87
N TRP A 100 15.20 -6.92 -11.50
CA TRP A 100 15.08 -6.80 -12.96
C TRP A 100 15.40 -5.36 -13.43
N GLY A 101 15.08 -4.33 -12.63
CA GLY A 101 15.48 -2.94 -12.83
C GLY A 101 16.98 -2.69 -12.59
N GLY A 102 17.74 -3.70 -12.10
CA GLY A 102 19.18 -3.60 -11.87
C GLY A 102 19.55 -3.22 -10.43
N HIS A 103 18.59 -3.16 -9.50
CA HIS A 103 18.83 -2.80 -8.11
C HIS A 103 18.61 -4.01 -7.19
N LYS A 104 19.31 -4.05 -6.07
CA LYS A 104 19.16 -5.09 -5.06
C LYS A 104 18.21 -4.64 -3.95
N VAL A 105 17.34 -5.54 -3.52
CA VAL A 105 16.63 -5.35 -2.25
C VAL A 105 17.57 -5.78 -1.10
N LEU A 106 17.82 -4.84 -0.18
CA LEU A 106 18.63 -5.03 1.03
C LEU A 106 17.64 -5.32 2.17
N ALA A 107 17.24 -6.59 2.28
CA ALA A 107 16.21 -7.01 3.23
C ALA A 107 16.76 -7.05 4.67
N LEU A 108 16.11 -6.36 5.60
CA LEU A 108 16.40 -6.37 7.03
C LEU A 108 15.32 -7.13 7.80
N PRO A 109 15.68 -7.83 8.89
CA PRO A 109 14.70 -8.43 9.78
C PRO A 109 13.69 -7.40 10.28
N SER A 110 12.42 -7.78 10.31
CA SER A 110 11.33 -6.91 10.71
C SER A 110 10.47 -7.55 11.81
N GLU A 111 9.84 -6.72 12.64
CA GLU A 111 8.85 -7.15 13.61
C GLU A 111 7.46 -6.67 13.15
N GLU A 112 6.54 -7.60 12.96
CA GLU A 112 5.20 -7.30 12.41
C GLU A 112 5.24 -6.49 11.09
N GLY A 113 6.27 -6.73 10.27
CA GLY A 113 6.47 -6.04 8.98
C GLY A 113 7.05 -4.64 9.10
N LYS A 114 7.43 -4.18 10.29
CA LYS A 114 8.01 -2.86 10.51
C LYS A 114 9.53 -2.91 10.66
N LEU A 115 10.20 -1.96 10.01
CA LEU A 115 11.58 -1.62 10.30
C LEU A 115 11.62 -0.59 11.44
N THR A 116 12.64 -0.64 12.25
CA THR A 116 12.90 0.41 13.24
C THR A 116 13.98 1.39 12.75
N ALA A 117 13.92 2.62 13.22
CA ALA A 117 14.97 3.61 12.96
C ALA A 117 16.35 3.10 13.37
N GLU A 118 16.42 2.40 14.51
CA GLU A 118 17.65 1.82 15.05
C GLU A 118 18.21 0.73 14.12
N ALA A 119 17.37 -0.16 13.60
CA ALA A 119 17.80 -1.21 12.67
C ALA A 119 18.39 -0.62 11.37
N ILE A 120 17.75 0.42 10.83
CA ILE A 120 18.23 1.13 9.65
C ILE A 120 19.57 1.82 9.94
N ASP A 121 19.68 2.53 11.06
CA ASP A 121 20.89 3.25 11.46
C ASP A 121 22.09 2.29 11.66
N HIS A 122 21.83 1.16 12.33
CA HIS A 122 22.84 0.13 12.57
C HIS A 122 23.32 -0.46 11.25
N TYR A 123 22.41 -0.87 10.38
CA TYR A 123 22.74 -1.45 9.07
C TYR A 123 23.61 -0.52 8.23
N VAL A 124 23.24 0.76 8.12
CA VAL A 124 24.00 1.74 7.31
C VAL A 124 25.34 2.06 7.95
N SER A 125 25.39 2.17 9.29
CA SER A 125 26.64 2.44 10.02
C SER A 125 27.62 1.27 9.89
N ASP A 126 27.15 0.03 10.01
CA ASP A 126 27.97 -1.18 9.86
C ASP A 126 28.48 -1.32 8.42
N PHE A 127 27.63 -0.99 7.43
CA PHE A 127 28.01 -1.01 6.02
C PHE A 127 29.24 -0.12 5.79
N PHE A 128 29.23 1.12 6.26
CA PHE A 128 30.36 2.03 6.06
C PHE A 128 31.56 1.78 7.01
N ALA A 129 31.39 0.96 8.03
CA ALA A 129 32.48 0.52 8.91
C ALA A 129 33.25 -0.70 8.35
N ASP A 130 32.71 -1.39 7.35
CA ASP A 130 33.38 -2.52 6.69
C ASP A 130 34.49 -2.01 5.76
N ASP A 131 35.69 -2.53 5.89
CA ASP A 131 36.82 -2.14 5.03
C ASP A 131 36.60 -2.42 3.54
N ASN A 132 35.63 -3.27 3.21
CA ASN A 132 35.30 -3.67 1.82
C ASN A 132 34.01 -3.04 1.28
N TRP A 133 33.45 -2.02 1.96
CA TRP A 133 32.17 -1.42 1.60
C TRP A 133 32.08 -0.96 0.13
N GLU A 134 33.19 -0.52 -0.48
CA GLU A 134 33.27 -0.11 -1.90
C GLU A 134 33.00 -1.28 -2.87
N HIS A 135 33.10 -2.53 -2.41
CA HIS A 135 32.81 -3.74 -3.22
C HIS A 135 31.36 -4.22 -3.07
N MET A 136 30.60 -3.64 -2.17
CA MET A 136 29.25 -4.08 -1.84
C MET A 136 28.19 -3.20 -2.54
N VAL A 137 26.95 -3.67 -2.60
CA VAL A 137 25.83 -2.85 -3.05
C VAL A 137 25.52 -1.80 -1.98
N HIS A 138 25.60 -0.53 -2.35
CA HIS A 138 25.42 0.59 -1.42
C HIS A 138 23.95 0.75 -1.04
N PRO A 139 23.62 1.00 0.22
CA PRO A 139 22.29 1.43 0.61
C PRO A 139 21.99 2.82 0.02
N GLY A 140 20.98 2.93 -0.83
CA GLY A 140 20.66 4.15 -1.57
C GLY A 140 19.28 4.72 -1.26
N MET A 141 18.39 3.94 -0.61
CA MET A 141 17.03 4.32 -0.27
C MET A 141 16.49 3.44 0.84
N VAL A 142 15.54 3.95 1.62
CA VAL A 142 14.72 3.16 2.55
C VAL A 142 13.29 3.09 2.00
N TYR A 143 12.75 1.88 1.93
CA TYR A 143 11.37 1.58 1.54
C TYR A 143 10.62 0.96 2.71
N ILE A 144 9.44 1.50 3.02
CA ILE A 144 8.50 0.95 4.00
C ILE A 144 7.07 1.03 3.46
N SER A 145 6.16 0.21 3.99
CA SER A 145 4.73 0.21 3.62
C SER A 145 3.85 0.77 4.73
N GLN A 146 2.87 1.61 4.39
CA GLN A 146 1.88 2.18 5.33
C GLN A 146 0.45 1.98 4.79
N PRO A 147 -0.34 1.04 5.35
CA PRO A 147 0.04 0.02 6.35
C PRO A 147 1.02 -1.01 5.78
N THR A 148 1.67 -1.77 6.66
CA THR A 148 2.55 -2.87 6.25
C THR A 148 1.76 -4.00 5.56
N GLU A 149 2.45 -4.97 4.99
CA GLU A 149 1.85 -6.16 4.38
C GLU A 149 1.04 -6.99 5.38
N TRP A 150 1.36 -6.86 6.66
CA TRP A 150 0.62 -7.47 7.77
C TRP A 150 -0.54 -6.60 8.27
N GLY A 151 -0.75 -5.41 7.71
CA GLY A 151 -1.79 -4.47 8.10
C GLY A 151 -1.47 -3.65 9.36
N THR A 152 -0.27 -3.75 9.90
CA THR A 152 0.21 -2.94 11.02
C THR A 152 0.52 -1.51 10.57
N LEU A 153 0.53 -0.58 11.52
CA LEU A 153 0.75 0.85 11.25
C LEU A 153 2.04 1.35 11.87
N TYR A 154 2.78 2.15 11.14
CA TYR A 154 3.77 3.03 11.73
C TYR A 154 3.06 4.20 12.38
N SER A 155 3.37 4.48 13.65
CA SER A 155 2.96 5.70 14.33
C SER A 155 3.71 6.92 13.78
N LYS A 156 3.17 8.11 14.03
CA LYS A 156 3.87 9.37 13.69
C LYS A 156 5.26 9.44 14.29
N LYS A 157 5.43 8.92 15.52
CA LYS A 157 6.73 8.88 16.19
C LYS A 157 7.69 7.97 15.43
N GLU A 158 7.31 6.74 15.11
CA GLU A 158 8.16 5.80 14.37
C GLU A 158 8.56 6.36 13.00
N LEU A 159 7.61 6.95 12.24
CA LEU A 159 7.91 7.61 10.97
C LEU A 159 8.84 8.80 11.12
N THR A 160 8.70 9.58 12.20
CA THR A 160 9.60 10.72 12.48
C THR A 160 11.01 10.23 12.78
N ASP A 161 11.15 9.17 13.57
CA ASP A 161 12.45 8.59 13.92
C ASP A 161 13.14 8.00 12.68
N ILE A 162 12.40 7.25 11.85
CA ILE A 162 12.90 6.71 10.57
C ILE A 162 13.33 7.84 9.62
N SER A 163 12.48 8.85 9.44
CA SER A 163 12.80 10.01 8.59
C SER A 163 14.06 10.74 9.07
N ALA A 164 14.25 10.87 10.38
CA ALA A 164 15.45 11.49 10.94
C ALA A 164 16.73 10.68 10.65
N VAL A 165 16.65 9.35 10.76
CA VAL A 165 17.76 8.45 10.39
C VAL A 165 18.06 8.52 8.90
N CYS A 166 17.03 8.44 8.05
CA CYS A 166 17.17 8.56 6.60
C CYS A 166 17.89 9.87 6.20
N ARG A 167 17.47 11.00 6.77
CA ARG A 167 18.12 12.32 6.54
C ARG A 167 19.57 12.36 7.00
N ARG A 168 19.90 11.76 8.16
CA ARG A 168 21.26 11.70 8.67
C ARG A 168 22.20 10.95 7.73
N HIS A 169 21.71 9.87 7.13
CA HIS A 169 22.45 9.05 6.17
C HIS A 169 22.28 9.48 4.70
N HIS A 170 21.56 10.58 4.45
CA HIS A 170 21.25 11.07 3.09
C HIS A 170 20.51 10.03 2.21
N LEU A 171 19.69 9.19 2.80
CA LEU A 171 18.87 8.19 2.13
C LEU A 171 17.44 8.73 1.92
N PRO A 172 16.93 8.80 0.70
CA PRO A 172 15.51 9.06 0.48
C PRO A 172 14.63 8.01 1.17
N LEU A 173 13.54 8.48 1.80
CA LEU A 173 12.50 7.62 2.37
C LEU A 173 11.33 7.50 1.40
N PHE A 174 11.07 6.29 0.92
CA PHE A 174 9.93 5.96 0.08
C PHE A 174 8.87 5.18 0.86
N ILE A 175 7.63 5.69 0.89
CA ILE A 175 6.50 5.04 1.58
C ILE A 175 5.51 4.48 0.56
N ASP A 176 5.37 3.15 0.56
CA ASP A 176 4.34 2.42 -0.18
C ASP A 176 2.99 2.58 0.52
N GLY A 177 2.06 3.24 -0.15
CA GLY A 177 0.70 3.48 0.33
C GLY A 177 -0.35 2.65 -0.40
N ALA A 178 -0.05 1.42 -0.85
CA ALA A 178 -0.98 0.58 -1.60
C ALA A 178 -2.35 0.42 -0.91
N ARG A 179 -2.38 0.46 0.41
CA ARG A 179 -3.56 0.37 1.26
C ARG A 179 -3.80 1.61 2.13
N LEU A 180 -3.31 2.76 1.69
CA LEU A 180 -3.25 3.98 2.50
C LEU A 180 -4.62 4.46 2.99
N ALA A 181 -5.71 4.20 2.26
CA ALA A 181 -7.07 4.54 2.72
C ALA A 181 -7.40 3.85 4.05
N TYR A 182 -7.02 2.58 4.20
CA TYR A 182 -7.25 1.80 5.42
C TYR A 182 -6.34 2.27 6.56
N ALA A 183 -5.09 2.66 6.28
CA ALA A 183 -4.26 3.30 7.28
C ALA A 183 -4.88 4.60 7.80
N LEU A 184 -5.29 5.50 6.89
CA LEU A 184 -5.87 6.80 7.24
C LEU A 184 -7.26 6.67 7.89
N GLY A 185 -8.01 5.61 7.57
CA GLY A 185 -9.33 5.31 8.15
C GLY A 185 -9.28 4.68 9.53
N SER A 186 -8.18 4.04 9.89
CA SER A 186 -8.02 3.29 11.13
C SER A 186 -8.11 4.20 12.37
N ALA A 187 -8.83 3.72 13.39
CA ALA A 187 -8.93 4.39 14.68
C ALA A 187 -7.59 4.43 15.45
N ALA A 188 -6.66 3.55 15.12
CA ALA A 188 -5.33 3.50 15.72
C ALA A 188 -4.32 4.42 15.04
N ASN A 189 -4.69 5.08 13.93
CA ASN A 189 -3.79 5.90 13.15
C ASN A 189 -3.65 7.33 13.72
N ASP A 190 -2.43 7.80 13.83
CA ASP A 190 -2.07 9.17 14.22
C ASP A 190 -1.33 9.94 13.12
N VAL A 191 -1.27 9.40 11.89
CA VAL A 191 -0.53 9.94 10.74
C VAL A 191 -1.50 10.50 9.71
N THR A 192 -1.22 11.71 9.22
CA THR A 192 -1.99 12.37 8.15
C THR A 192 -1.24 12.37 6.82
N LEU A 193 -1.92 12.68 5.71
CA LEU A 193 -1.27 12.92 4.41
C LEU A 193 -0.26 14.06 4.45
N GLU A 194 -0.51 15.10 5.27
CA GLU A 194 0.43 16.18 5.52
C GLU A 194 1.70 15.67 6.23
N ASP A 195 1.54 14.78 7.23
CA ASP A 195 2.69 14.16 7.90
C ASP A 195 3.52 13.32 6.93
N LEU A 196 2.88 12.53 6.07
CA LEU A 196 3.58 11.76 5.03
C LEU A 196 4.37 12.67 4.09
N ALA A 197 3.76 13.76 3.60
CA ALA A 197 4.43 14.73 2.73
C ALA A 197 5.60 15.46 3.41
N ARG A 198 5.58 15.58 4.74
CA ARG A 198 6.65 16.20 5.52
C ARG A 198 7.78 15.23 5.86
N LEU A 199 7.48 13.95 6.04
CA LEU A 199 8.40 12.94 6.55
C LEU A 199 9.03 12.10 5.45
N ALA A 200 8.30 11.80 4.37
CA ALA A 200 8.80 11.03 3.23
C ALA A 200 9.34 11.92 2.12
N ASP A 201 10.30 11.40 1.37
CA ASP A 201 10.82 12.04 0.16
C ASP A 201 9.99 11.66 -1.07
N VAL A 202 9.43 10.44 -1.09
CA VAL A 202 8.42 9.97 -2.03
C VAL A 202 7.42 9.12 -1.27
N PHE A 203 6.15 9.20 -1.63
CA PHE A 203 5.16 8.20 -1.23
C PHE A 203 4.11 8.05 -2.32
N TYR A 204 3.35 6.97 -2.30
CA TYR A 204 2.20 6.92 -3.17
C TYR A 204 0.90 6.64 -2.43
N ILE A 205 -0.18 7.14 -2.98
CA ILE A 205 -1.54 6.98 -2.52
C ILE A 205 -2.18 5.91 -3.37
N GLY A 206 -2.44 4.74 -2.77
CA GLY A 206 -2.99 3.58 -3.46
C GLY A 206 -4.42 3.80 -3.91
N GLY A 207 -4.71 3.56 -5.18
CA GLY A 207 -6.07 3.56 -5.72
C GLY A 207 -6.60 2.14 -5.96
N THR A 208 -5.79 1.26 -6.50
CA THR A 208 -6.17 -0.10 -6.93
C THR A 208 -6.92 -0.89 -5.85
N LYS A 209 -6.47 -0.84 -4.60
CA LYS A 209 -7.12 -1.53 -3.47
C LYS A 209 -8.14 -0.65 -2.74
N CYS A 210 -8.16 0.65 -3.04
CA CYS A 210 -8.89 1.67 -2.31
C CYS A 210 -9.96 2.37 -3.17
N GLY A 211 -10.71 1.60 -3.94
CA GLY A 211 -11.89 2.07 -4.66
C GLY A 211 -11.68 2.54 -6.09
N ALA A 212 -10.46 2.52 -6.63
CA ALA A 212 -10.19 2.73 -8.05
C ALA A 212 -10.28 1.42 -8.85
N LEU A 213 -10.44 1.50 -10.18
CA LEU A 213 -10.27 0.35 -11.08
C LEU A 213 -8.82 -0.11 -11.12
N PHE A 214 -7.91 0.85 -11.11
CA PHE A 214 -6.46 0.67 -11.13
C PHE A 214 -5.79 2.01 -10.85
N GLY A 215 -4.53 1.97 -10.46
CA GLY A 215 -3.67 3.14 -10.39
C GLY A 215 -3.29 3.58 -9.00
N GLU A 216 -2.16 4.30 -9.00
CA GLU A 216 -1.49 4.83 -7.83
C GLU A 216 -1.11 6.29 -8.11
N ALA A 217 -1.25 7.16 -7.11
CA ALA A 217 -0.81 8.55 -7.20
C ALA A 217 0.51 8.72 -6.46
N VAL A 218 1.61 8.81 -7.20
CA VAL A 218 2.93 9.11 -6.63
C VAL A 218 3.01 10.58 -6.28
N VAL A 219 3.39 10.87 -5.04
CA VAL A 219 3.59 12.22 -4.52
C VAL A 219 5.07 12.39 -4.17
N ILE A 220 5.68 13.41 -4.75
CA ILE A 220 7.07 13.81 -4.53
C ILE A 220 7.04 15.21 -3.95
N PRO A 221 7.17 15.37 -2.61
CA PRO A 221 7.08 16.67 -1.94
C PRO A 221 8.08 17.71 -2.44
N ASP A 222 9.33 17.29 -2.65
CA ASP A 222 10.35 18.10 -3.35
C ASP A 222 10.44 17.66 -4.82
N PRO A 223 9.92 18.44 -5.79
CA PRO A 223 9.93 18.07 -7.20
C PRO A 223 11.34 17.97 -7.80
N HIS A 224 12.38 18.41 -7.10
CA HIS A 224 13.78 18.30 -7.56
C HIS A 224 14.41 16.94 -7.22
N LEU A 225 13.78 16.10 -6.40
CA LEU A 225 14.30 14.78 -6.04
C LEU A 225 14.44 13.87 -7.28
N ILE A 226 13.43 13.81 -8.14
CA ILE A 226 13.44 12.99 -9.35
C ILE A 226 13.38 13.89 -10.58
N LEU A 227 14.55 14.22 -11.10
CA LEU A 227 14.63 14.97 -12.34
C LEU A 227 14.15 14.09 -13.52
N HIS A 228 13.38 14.70 -14.44
CA HIS A 228 12.91 14.02 -15.64
C HIS A 228 12.05 12.77 -15.37
N PHE A 229 11.22 12.79 -14.33
CA PHE A 229 10.37 11.63 -13.97
C PHE A 229 9.42 11.22 -15.11
N PHE A 230 8.92 12.15 -15.91
CA PHE A 230 8.03 11.85 -17.04
C PHE A 230 8.63 10.87 -18.07
N PRO A 231 9.86 11.08 -18.62
CA PRO A 231 10.46 10.10 -19.53
C PRO A 231 10.73 8.75 -18.85
N MET A 232 11.05 8.70 -17.57
CA MET A 232 11.25 7.45 -16.83
C MET A 232 9.93 6.67 -16.71
N ILE A 233 8.82 7.33 -16.35
CA ILE A 233 7.49 6.71 -16.38
C ILE A 233 7.18 6.14 -17.78
N LYS A 234 7.56 6.86 -18.84
CA LYS A 234 7.38 6.39 -20.22
C LYS A 234 8.21 5.15 -20.51
N GLN A 235 9.48 5.13 -20.10
CA GLN A 235 10.41 4.02 -20.31
C GLN A 235 9.93 2.75 -19.60
N HIS A 236 9.40 2.87 -18.38
CA HIS A 236 8.82 1.77 -17.60
C HIS A 236 7.42 1.32 -18.09
N GLY A 237 6.92 1.88 -19.20
CA GLY A 237 5.60 1.54 -19.75
C GLY A 237 4.41 1.99 -18.87
N ALA A 238 4.67 2.85 -17.88
CA ALA A 238 3.68 3.33 -16.92
C ALA A 238 2.86 4.54 -17.43
N LEU A 239 3.26 5.16 -18.55
CA LEU A 239 2.64 6.37 -19.05
C LEU A 239 1.53 6.05 -20.06
N LEU A 240 0.29 6.11 -19.61
CA LEU A 240 -0.89 5.85 -20.44
C LEU A 240 -1.16 7.00 -21.41
N ALA A 241 -1.40 6.70 -22.69
CA ALA A 241 -1.89 7.69 -23.66
C ALA A 241 -3.21 8.30 -23.19
N LYS A 242 -4.13 7.49 -22.66
CA LYS A 242 -5.38 7.94 -22.04
C LYS A 242 -5.21 8.15 -20.51
N GLY A 243 -4.19 8.92 -20.11
CA GLY A 243 -3.84 9.15 -18.69
C GLY A 243 -4.93 9.82 -17.87
N TRP A 244 -5.87 10.54 -18.52
CA TRP A 244 -7.05 11.11 -17.87
C TRP A 244 -7.96 10.07 -17.20
N LEU A 245 -7.88 8.78 -17.58
CA LEU A 245 -8.58 7.70 -16.88
C LEU A 245 -8.10 7.56 -15.42
N LEU A 246 -6.80 7.72 -15.17
CA LEU A 246 -6.25 7.77 -13.82
C LEU A 246 -6.69 9.05 -13.09
N GLY A 247 -6.63 10.19 -13.79
CA GLY A 247 -7.06 11.48 -13.25
C GLY A 247 -8.49 11.46 -12.75
N ILE A 248 -9.44 10.91 -13.52
CA ILE A 248 -10.85 10.78 -13.11
C ILE A 248 -10.99 10.04 -11.80
N GLN A 249 -10.27 8.92 -11.64
CA GLN A 249 -10.38 8.08 -10.46
C GLN A 249 -9.92 8.84 -9.20
N PHE A 250 -8.76 9.45 -9.25
CA PHE A 250 -8.25 10.22 -8.12
C PHE A 250 -9.00 11.54 -7.88
N ASP A 251 -9.53 12.18 -8.93
CA ASP A 251 -10.39 13.35 -8.74
C ASP A 251 -11.66 13.00 -7.97
N GLU A 252 -12.29 11.85 -8.25
CA GLU A 252 -13.45 11.38 -7.51
C GLU A 252 -13.12 10.89 -6.10
N LEU A 253 -12.03 10.14 -5.93
CA LEU A 253 -11.60 9.62 -4.61
C LEU A 253 -11.28 10.73 -3.60
N PHE A 254 -10.78 11.88 -4.08
CA PHE A 254 -10.43 13.02 -3.24
C PHE A 254 -11.53 14.09 -3.15
N LYS A 255 -12.78 13.74 -3.47
CA LYS A 255 -13.97 14.55 -3.19
C LYS A 255 -14.57 14.14 -1.85
N ASP A 256 -14.97 15.14 -1.07
CA ASP A 256 -15.80 14.97 0.12
C ASP A 256 -15.27 13.89 1.10
N ASP A 257 -13.96 13.77 1.21
CA ASP A 257 -13.26 12.83 2.09
C ASP A 257 -13.55 11.33 1.78
N LEU A 258 -14.02 11.04 0.57
CA LEU A 258 -14.45 9.68 0.18
C LEU A 258 -13.36 8.63 0.40
N TYR A 259 -12.10 8.95 0.05
CA TYR A 259 -10.97 8.04 0.17
C TYR A 259 -10.79 7.52 1.61
N VAL A 260 -10.81 8.41 2.59
CA VAL A 260 -10.66 8.04 4.01
C VAL A 260 -11.92 7.37 4.55
N GLN A 261 -13.11 7.83 4.14
CA GLN A 261 -14.38 7.23 4.57
C GLN A 261 -14.51 5.76 4.16
N MET A 262 -14.08 5.42 2.95
CA MET A 262 -14.06 4.02 2.48
C MET A 262 -13.13 3.16 3.33
N GLY A 263 -11.94 3.65 3.65
CA GLY A 263 -11.00 2.97 4.53
C GLY A 263 -11.60 2.71 5.90
N ARG A 264 -12.16 3.76 6.52
CA ARG A 264 -12.80 3.67 7.84
C ARG A 264 -13.92 2.62 7.89
N THR A 265 -14.77 2.57 6.86
CA THR A 265 -15.85 1.57 6.80
C THR A 265 -15.31 0.14 6.73
N ALA A 266 -14.29 -0.09 5.91
CA ALA A 266 -13.67 -1.41 5.80
C ALA A 266 -13.02 -1.85 7.13
N ASP A 267 -12.31 -0.94 7.81
CA ASP A 267 -11.68 -1.21 9.10
C ASP A 267 -12.70 -1.52 10.20
N LEU A 268 -13.85 -0.81 10.24
CA LEU A 268 -14.93 -1.14 11.15
C LEU A 268 -15.47 -2.56 10.94
N TYR A 269 -15.64 -2.98 9.69
CA TYR A 269 -16.05 -4.35 9.37
C TYR A 269 -14.98 -5.38 9.76
N ALA A 270 -13.70 -5.05 9.60
CA ALA A 270 -12.61 -5.91 10.07
C ALA A 270 -12.65 -6.10 11.59
N GLU A 271 -12.91 -5.04 12.36
CA GLU A 271 -13.04 -5.10 13.81
C GLU A 271 -14.24 -6.00 14.23
N GLU A 272 -15.37 -5.91 13.54
CA GLU A 272 -16.52 -6.79 13.81
C GLU A 272 -16.18 -8.27 13.59
N ILE A 273 -15.43 -8.58 12.50
CA ILE A 273 -15.00 -9.95 12.20
C ILE A 273 -13.97 -10.43 13.24
N LYS A 274 -12.98 -9.62 13.62
CA LYS A 274 -11.99 -9.95 14.68
C LYS A 274 -12.69 -10.28 16.00
N LYS A 275 -13.68 -9.48 16.38
CA LYS A 275 -14.48 -9.72 17.58
C LYS A 275 -15.23 -11.05 17.52
N ALA A 276 -15.78 -11.43 16.36
CA ALA A 276 -16.44 -12.72 16.19
C ALA A 276 -15.46 -13.90 16.34
N LEU A 277 -14.27 -13.81 15.73
CA LEU A 277 -13.20 -14.81 15.83
C LEU A 277 -12.77 -15.00 17.30
N THR A 278 -12.46 -13.92 18.00
CA THR A 278 -12.01 -13.97 19.40
C THR A 278 -13.12 -14.46 20.34
N THR A 279 -14.37 -14.08 20.11
CA THR A 279 -15.53 -14.58 20.87
C THR A 279 -15.71 -16.10 20.67
N LYS A 280 -15.41 -16.61 19.47
CA LYS A 280 -15.45 -18.06 19.16
C LYS A 280 -14.24 -18.81 19.73
N GLY A 281 -13.24 -18.12 20.27
CA GLY A 281 -11.98 -18.71 20.74
C GLY A 281 -11.00 -19.04 19.64
N ILE A 282 -11.14 -18.43 18.44
CA ILE A 282 -10.19 -18.54 17.34
C ILE A 282 -9.15 -17.42 17.53
N PRO A 283 -7.86 -17.77 17.76
CA PRO A 283 -6.84 -16.78 18.07
C PRO A 283 -6.44 -15.98 16.83
N LEU A 284 -6.38 -14.67 16.95
CA LEU A 284 -5.70 -13.82 15.98
C LEU A 284 -4.22 -14.19 15.95
N TYR A 285 -3.62 -14.18 14.77
CA TYR A 285 -2.17 -14.37 14.64
C TYR A 285 -1.44 -13.13 15.20
N PHE A 286 -1.98 -11.95 14.92
CA PHE A 286 -1.69 -10.68 15.57
C PHE A 286 -2.88 -9.73 15.36
N ASP A 287 -2.93 -8.64 16.11
CA ASP A 287 -4.05 -7.69 16.06
C ASP A 287 -3.75 -6.53 15.10
N SER A 288 -4.00 -6.75 13.80
CA SER A 288 -3.89 -5.71 12.78
C SER A 288 -4.99 -4.67 12.94
N PRO A 289 -4.67 -3.36 13.00
CA PRO A 289 -5.67 -2.30 13.18
C PRO A 289 -6.33 -1.85 11.86
N THR A 290 -6.12 -2.58 10.75
CA THR A 290 -6.63 -2.24 9.41
C THR A 290 -7.51 -3.35 8.83
N ASN A 291 -7.80 -3.27 7.55
CA ASN A 291 -8.70 -4.15 6.81
C ASN A 291 -8.25 -5.60 6.65
N GLN A 292 -7.04 -5.96 7.05
CA GLN A 292 -6.49 -7.32 6.93
C GLN A 292 -6.54 -8.04 8.28
N ILE A 293 -7.12 -9.23 8.32
CA ILE A 293 -7.35 -10.01 9.53
C ILE A 293 -6.60 -11.34 9.40
N PHE A 294 -5.56 -11.53 10.17
CA PHE A 294 -4.78 -12.77 10.19
C PHE A 294 -5.10 -13.57 11.44
N PHE A 295 -5.42 -14.85 11.27
CA PHE A 295 -5.76 -15.71 12.40
C PHE A 295 -5.34 -17.16 12.15
N THR A 296 -5.15 -17.89 13.25
CA THR A 296 -4.80 -19.30 13.23
C THR A 296 -6.06 -20.14 13.33
N ILE A 297 -6.22 -21.09 12.40
CA ILE A 297 -7.37 -21.97 12.35
C ILE A 297 -6.95 -23.43 12.19
N GLU A 298 -7.70 -24.34 12.83
CA GLU A 298 -7.54 -25.77 12.61
C GLU A 298 -7.84 -26.15 11.15
N ASN A 299 -6.99 -26.99 10.53
CA ASN A 299 -7.11 -27.34 9.11
C ASN A 299 -8.48 -27.95 8.75
N SER A 300 -9.08 -28.71 9.67
CA SER A 300 -10.43 -29.28 9.49
C SER A 300 -11.53 -28.21 9.42
N ARG A 301 -11.39 -27.12 10.19
CA ARG A 301 -12.31 -25.98 10.17
C ARG A 301 -12.03 -25.07 8.96
N MET A 302 -10.78 -24.93 8.57
CA MET A 302 -10.40 -24.18 7.38
C MET A 302 -11.06 -24.77 6.12
N GLU A 303 -11.04 -26.10 5.95
CA GLU A 303 -11.69 -26.77 4.81
C GLU A 303 -13.21 -26.53 4.80
N LYS A 304 -13.87 -26.54 5.98
CA LYS A 304 -15.31 -26.17 6.06
C LYS A 304 -15.55 -24.70 5.68
N LEU A 305 -14.70 -23.79 6.14
CA LEU A 305 -14.82 -22.37 5.83
C LEU A 305 -14.70 -22.13 4.31
N LYS A 306 -13.78 -22.82 3.65
CA LYS A 306 -13.54 -22.75 2.20
C LYS A 306 -14.73 -23.07 1.32
N GLU A 307 -15.69 -23.86 1.83
CA GLU A 307 -16.91 -24.17 1.09
C GLU A 307 -17.79 -22.93 0.85
N THR A 308 -17.69 -21.93 1.70
CA THR A 308 -18.60 -20.76 1.72
C THR A 308 -17.91 -19.41 1.73
N VAL A 309 -16.62 -19.35 2.05
CA VAL A 309 -15.84 -18.12 2.17
C VAL A 309 -14.54 -18.24 1.38
N ALA A 310 -14.29 -17.28 0.50
CA ALA A 310 -12.98 -17.09 -0.11
C ALA A 310 -12.07 -16.34 0.88
N PHE A 311 -10.89 -16.85 1.14
CA PHE A 311 -9.88 -16.26 2.03
C PHE A 311 -8.47 -16.41 1.44
N GLY A 312 -7.54 -15.57 1.90
CA GLY A 312 -6.12 -15.71 1.57
C GLY A 312 -5.44 -16.74 2.48
N PHE A 313 -4.54 -17.53 1.91
CA PHE A 313 -3.68 -18.43 2.68
C PHE A 313 -2.35 -17.74 2.98
N GLY A 314 -1.93 -17.75 4.25
CA GLY A 314 -0.65 -17.20 4.68
C GLY A 314 0.43 -18.28 4.70
N CYS A 315 0.39 -19.17 5.71
CA CYS A 315 1.32 -20.29 5.84
C CYS A 315 0.75 -21.37 6.78
N LYS A 316 1.47 -22.50 6.88
CA LYS A 316 1.20 -23.47 7.95
C LYS A 316 1.74 -22.94 9.28
N ALA A 317 0.93 -22.99 10.33
CA ALA A 317 1.37 -22.73 11.70
C ALA A 317 2.04 -23.98 12.32
N ASP A 318 1.42 -25.15 12.10
CA ASP A 318 1.90 -26.48 12.47
C ASP A 318 1.22 -27.55 11.58
N ASP A 319 1.34 -28.82 11.94
CA ASP A 319 0.73 -29.93 11.18
C ASP A 319 -0.80 -29.87 11.14
N ASN A 320 -1.44 -29.29 12.15
CA ASN A 320 -2.89 -29.28 12.33
C ASN A 320 -3.52 -27.89 12.11
N HIS A 321 -2.71 -26.83 12.06
CA HIS A 321 -3.18 -25.45 11.99
C HIS A 321 -2.55 -24.67 10.84
N SER A 322 -3.31 -23.78 10.27
CA SER A 322 -2.88 -22.81 9.25
C SER A 322 -3.17 -21.39 9.69
N ILE A 323 -2.33 -20.46 9.26
CA ILE A 323 -2.59 -19.03 9.32
C ILE A 323 -3.26 -18.64 8.01
N ILE A 324 -4.46 -18.07 8.11
CA ILE A 324 -5.19 -17.55 6.96
C ILE A 324 -5.54 -16.08 7.15
N ARG A 325 -5.86 -15.43 6.05
CA ARG A 325 -6.20 -14.00 6.01
C ARG A 325 -7.60 -13.79 5.46
N LEU A 326 -8.39 -12.99 6.15
CA LEU A 326 -9.58 -12.34 5.61
C LEU A 326 -9.26 -10.86 5.33
N CYS A 327 -9.83 -10.31 4.26
CA CYS A 327 -9.74 -8.90 3.93
C CYS A 327 -11.15 -8.32 3.80
N THR A 328 -11.41 -7.22 4.46
CA THR A 328 -12.50 -6.32 4.10
C THR A 328 -12.00 -5.30 3.07
N SER A 329 -12.91 -4.69 2.34
CA SER A 329 -12.57 -3.70 1.32
C SER A 329 -13.56 -2.54 1.33
N TRP A 330 -13.29 -1.52 0.53
CA TRP A 330 -14.20 -0.43 0.25
C TRP A 330 -15.56 -0.89 -0.28
N ALA A 331 -15.62 -2.10 -0.87
CA ALA A 331 -16.82 -2.69 -1.47
C ALA A 331 -17.55 -3.70 -0.55
N SER A 332 -16.96 -4.04 0.59
CA SER A 332 -17.57 -4.99 1.54
C SER A 332 -18.97 -4.55 1.95
N GLN A 333 -19.94 -5.46 1.84
CA GLN A 333 -21.34 -5.21 2.17
C GLN A 333 -21.63 -5.68 3.60
N LYS A 334 -22.41 -4.90 4.34
CA LYS A 334 -22.79 -5.21 5.73
C LYS A 334 -23.41 -6.60 5.86
N GLU A 335 -24.30 -6.95 4.93
CA GLU A 335 -24.99 -8.24 4.91
C GLU A 335 -24.03 -9.43 4.72
N GLU A 336 -22.94 -9.25 3.96
CA GLU A 336 -21.90 -10.27 3.76
C GLU A 336 -21.06 -10.42 5.02
N VAL A 337 -20.71 -9.33 5.68
CA VAL A 337 -19.99 -9.32 6.97
C VAL A 337 -20.82 -10.03 8.04
N GLU A 338 -22.10 -9.71 8.19
CA GLU A 338 -23.00 -10.38 9.12
C GLU A 338 -23.14 -11.87 8.83
N LYS A 339 -23.17 -12.26 7.53
CA LYS A 339 -23.20 -13.66 7.11
C LYS A 339 -21.91 -14.39 7.48
N LEU A 340 -20.75 -13.75 7.25
CA LEU A 340 -19.45 -14.29 7.65
C LEU A 340 -19.37 -14.50 9.16
N ILE A 341 -19.82 -13.52 9.96
CA ILE A 341 -19.87 -13.62 11.42
C ILE A 341 -20.71 -14.83 11.87
N ARG A 342 -21.88 -15.04 11.26
CA ARG A 342 -22.70 -16.24 11.55
C ARG A 342 -21.97 -17.55 11.20
N ILE A 343 -21.24 -17.60 10.09
CA ILE A 343 -20.43 -18.76 9.70
C ILE A 343 -19.32 -18.99 10.73
N ILE A 344 -18.60 -17.96 11.15
CA ILE A 344 -17.55 -18.06 12.18
C ILE A 344 -18.11 -18.63 13.48
N HIS A 345 -19.27 -18.18 13.93
CA HIS A 345 -19.91 -18.72 15.14
C HIS A 345 -20.36 -20.18 15.00
N ALA A 346 -20.59 -20.68 13.79
CA ALA A 346 -20.95 -22.06 13.50
C ALA A 346 -19.76 -23.01 13.33
N LEU A 347 -18.52 -22.50 13.19
CA LEU A 347 -17.28 -23.30 13.15
C LEU A 347 -17.01 -23.98 14.50
#